data_c9565ad015120ca2d6003c6b45e084d2
#
_entry.id   c9565ad015120ca2d6003c6b45e084d2
#
_cell.length_a   1.000
_cell.length_b   1.000
_cell.length_c   1.000
_cell.angle_alpha   90.00
_cell.angle_beta   90.00
_cell.angle_gamma   90.00
#
_symmetry.space_group_name_H-M   'P 1'
#
loop_
_entity.id
_entity.type
_entity.pdbx_description
1 polymer ?
#
loop_
_entity_poly.entity_id
_entity_poly.type
_entity_poly.pdbx_seq_one_letter_code
_entity_poly.pdbx_strand_id
1 'polypeptide(L)'
;MELNGADPAGAAYPPEPWDLHGRSVVSVFLVPAAQAPPVPAGVRPVRLFGRVVVAAAWVVYAEPSPLTYGELMTTVLVRQGWRPRVHITHIWVDSPASMAGGRELWAIPKDLADFAIDDGPEPAAYAMSIDGTEVARTRLGRVRALPVPARLAFQLAQDGAVHQRPGLTVSPVRLRTPLGLARASWQVAPAGPIGFLTGRSPLLTLVARRFRMRFGS
;
A
#
# COMPACT_ATOMS: atom_id res chain seq x y z
N MET A 1 -5.72 12.63 -22.74
CA MET A 1 -5.36 12.60 -21.32
C MET A 1 -4.19 13.57 -21.15
N GLU A 2 -4.46 14.69 -20.48
CA GLU A 2 -3.39 15.68 -20.21
C GLU A 2 -2.47 15.13 -19.12
N LEU A 3 -1.16 15.20 -19.34
CA LEU A 3 -0.14 14.84 -18.37
C LEU A 3 0.32 16.11 -17.65
N ASN A 4 0.20 16.16 -16.33
CA ASN A 4 0.62 17.28 -15.51
C ASN A 4 1.90 16.93 -14.73
N GLY A 5 2.88 17.82 -14.83
CA GLY A 5 4.11 17.75 -14.04
C GLY A 5 5.13 16.70 -14.53
N ALA A 6 6.37 17.04 -14.37
CA ALA A 6 7.49 16.11 -14.46
C ALA A 6 8.18 16.09 -13.08
N ASP A 7 8.34 14.89 -12.50
CA ASP A 7 9.28 14.68 -11.40
C ASP A 7 10.69 15.14 -11.84
N PRO A 8 11.62 15.45 -10.94
CA PRO A 8 13.04 15.61 -11.25
C PRO A 8 13.64 14.49 -12.11
N ALA A 9 13.01 13.30 -12.15
CA ALA A 9 13.33 12.19 -13.05
C ALA A 9 12.65 12.29 -14.43
N GLY A 10 11.82 13.30 -14.71
CA GLY A 10 11.21 13.55 -16.02
C GLY A 10 10.00 12.69 -16.39
N ALA A 11 9.48 11.85 -15.50
CA ALA A 11 8.34 10.99 -15.79
C ALA A 11 7.01 11.77 -15.70
N ALA A 12 6.29 11.86 -16.82
CA ALA A 12 4.96 12.47 -16.84
C ALA A 12 3.90 11.53 -16.20
N TYR A 13 2.94 12.09 -15.45
CA TYR A 13 1.89 11.37 -14.78
C TYR A 13 0.51 12.04 -14.96
N PRO A 14 -0.61 11.29 -14.84
CA PRO A 14 -1.95 11.84 -14.95
C PRO A 14 -2.28 12.80 -13.79
N PRO A 15 -3.12 13.84 -14.03
CA PRO A 15 -3.64 14.68 -12.95
C PRO A 15 -4.55 13.88 -11.99
N GLU A 16 -4.70 14.37 -10.74
CA GLU A 16 -5.72 13.82 -9.83
C GLU A 16 -7.15 14.26 -10.23
N PRO A 17 -8.17 13.50 -9.85
CA PRO A 17 -8.10 12.23 -9.12
C PRO A 17 -7.77 11.03 -10.03
N TRP A 18 -7.17 9.98 -9.45
CA TRP A 18 -6.98 8.73 -10.18
C TRP A 18 -8.12 7.76 -9.92
N ASP A 19 -8.79 7.35 -10.98
CA ASP A 19 -9.77 6.26 -10.97
C ASP A 19 -9.04 4.95 -11.31
N LEU A 20 -8.82 4.13 -10.30
CA LEU A 20 -7.94 2.97 -10.33
C LEU A 20 -8.73 1.68 -10.26
N HIS A 21 -8.30 0.71 -11.04
CA HIS A 21 -8.83 -0.64 -11.10
C HIS A 21 -7.71 -1.66 -10.89
N GLY A 22 -8.02 -2.79 -10.30
CA GLY A 22 -7.00 -3.80 -10.08
C GLY A 22 -7.42 -4.85 -9.08
N ARG A 23 -6.41 -5.47 -8.48
CA ARG A 23 -6.53 -6.49 -7.43
C ARG A 23 -5.53 -6.22 -6.32
N SER A 24 -5.83 -6.69 -5.11
CA SER A 24 -4.93 -6.51 -3.97
C SER A 24 -5.02 -7.65 -2.96
N VAL A 25 -3.90 -7.87 -2.28
CA VAL A 25 -3.77 -8.76 -1.12
C VAL A 25 -3.29 -7.92 0.05
N VAL A 26 -4.12 -7.77 1.07
CA VAL A 26 -3.82 -6.93 2.25
C VAL A 26 -3.73 -7.82 3.48
N SER A 27 -2.55 -7.92 4.07
CA SER A 27 -2.27 -8.67 5.29
C SER A 27 -2.09 -7.72 6.48
N VAL A 28 -2.82 -7.95 7.55
CA VAL A 28 -2.77 -7.14 8.78
C VAL A 28 -1.92 -7.82 9.82
N PHE A 29 -0.99 -7.09 10.42
CA PHE A 29 -0.06 -7.56 11.45
C PHE A 29 -0.19 -6.73 12.72
N LEU A 30 0.19 -7.35 13.85
CA LEU A 30 0.37 -6.67 15.12
C LEU A 30 1.87 -6.61 15.44
N VAL A 31 2.44 -5.41 15.40
CA VAL A 31 3.89 -5.18 15.58
C VAL A 31 4.13 -4.56 16.96
N PRO A 32 5.09 -5.06 17.77
CA PRO A 32 5.47 -4.40 19.02
C PRO A 32 5.82 -2.92 18.80
N ALA A 33 5.38 -2.04 19.67
CA ALA A 33 5.53 -0.59 19.48
C ALA A 33 6.99 -0.15 19.29
N ALA A 34 7.94 -0.84 19.93
CA ALA A 34 9.38 -0.54 19.80
C ALA A 34 9.97 -0.95 18.44
N GLN A 35 9.27 -1.78 17.67
CA GLN A 35 9.70 -2.28 16.35
C GLN A 35 8.84 -1.73 15.21
N ALA A 36 7.75 -1.03 15.55
CA ALA A 36 6.88 -0.46 14.54
C ALA A 36 7.55 0.73 13.83
N PRO A 37 7.31 0.90 12.52
CA PRO A 37 7.86 2.04 11.81
C PRO A 37 7.32 3.36 12.40
N PRO A 38 8.12 4.44 12.33
CA PRO A 38 7.71 5.75 12.81
C PRO A 38 6.51 6.29 12.02
N VAL A 39 5.79 7.21 12.64
CA VAL A 39 4.69 7.94 12.00
C VAL A 39 4.94 9.45 12.14
N PRO A 40 4.42 10.27 11.22
CA PRO A 40 4.69 11.72 11.23
C PRO A 40 4.09 12.41 12.46
N ALA A 41 4.59 13.61 12.75
CA ALA A 41 3.99 14.48 13.75
C ALA A 41 2.52 14.78 13.43
N GLY A 42 1.69 14.94 14.46
CA GLY A 42 0.26 15.21 14.31
C GLY A 42 -0.65 13.99 14.22
N VAL A 43 -0.10 12.79 14.09
CA VAL A 43 -0.85 11.53 14.20
C VAL A 43 -0.26 10.61 15.27
N ARG A 44 -1.05 9.64 15.71
CA ARG A 44 -0.62 8.61 16.68
C ARG A 44 -0.99 7.21 16.19
N PRO A 45 -0.12 6.19 16.32
CA PRO A 45 -0.45 4.82 15.95
C PRO A 45 -1.64 4.29 16.75
N VAL A 46 -2.54 3.59 16.06
CA VAL A 46 -3.57 2.81 16.73
C VAL A 46 -2.94 1.52 17.27
N ARG A 47 -3.23 1.21 18.53
CA ARG A 47 -2.72 0.01 19.20
C ARG A 47 -3.85 -0.94 19.53
N LEU A 48 -3.62 -2.21 19.27
CA LEU A 48 -4.48 -3.32 19.67
C LEU A 48 -3.64 -4.27 20.55
N PHE A 49 -4.08 -4.53 21.77
CA PHE A 49 -3.32 -5.32 22.76
C PHE A 49 -1.87 -4.81 22.96
N GLY A 50 -1.69 -3.49 23.02
CA GLY A 50 -0.37 -2.85 23.19
C GLY A 50 0.53 -2.87 21.94
N ARG A 51 0.11 -3.49 20.84
CA ARG A 51 0.83 -3.58 19.56
C ARG A 51 0.26 -2.63 18.53
N VAL A 52 1.10 -2.12 17.65
CA VAL A 52 0.72 -1.25 16.53
C VAL A 52 0.07 -2.08 15.43
N VAL A 53 -1.03 -1.59 14.88
CA VAL A 53 -1.70 -2.20 13.73
C VAL A 53 -0.99 -1.75 12.46
N VAL A 54 -0.36 -2.71 11.78
CA VAL A 54 0.37 -2.52 10.52
C VAL A 54 -0.30 -3.36 9.45
N ALA A 55 -0.43 -2.85 8.24
CA ALA A 55 -0.80 -3.66 7.10
C ALA A 55 0.30 -3.66 6.05
N ALA A 56 0.49 -4.81 5.38
CA ALA A 56 1.29 -4.92 4.16
C ALA A 56 0.36 -5.31 3.00
N ALA A 57 0.49 -4.63 1.88
CA ALA A 57 -0.40 -4.81 0.74
C ALA A 57 0.36 -4.96 -0.57
N TRP A 58 0.06 -6.02 -1.30
CA TRP A 58 0.36 -6.14 -2.71
C TRP A 58 -0.83 -5.60 -3.49
N VAL A 59 -0.55 -4.75 -4.48
CA VAL A 59 -1.56 -4.20 -5.37
C VAL A 59 -1.08 -4.34 -6.80
N VAL A 60 -1.97 -4.75 -7.68
CA VAL A 60 -1.71 -4.78 -9.12
C VAL A 60 -2.80 -3.95 -9.78
N TYR A 61 -2.39 -2.83 -10.31
CA TYR A 61 -3.27 -1.95 -11.07
C TYR A 61 -3.32 -2.41 -12.53
N ALA A 62 -4.52 -2.42 -13.08
CA ALA A 62 -4.79 -2.92 -14.43
C ALA A 62 -5.76 -2.00 -15.16
N GLU A 63 -5.90 -2.19 -16.46
CA GLU A 63 -6.90 -1.47 -17.26
C GLU A 63 -8.31 -1.56 -16.62
N PRO A 64 -9.10 -0.47 -16.65
CA PRO A 64 -8.87 0.81 -17.32
C PRO A 64 -8.25 1.89 -16.41
N SER A 65 -7.33 1.55 -15.49
CA SER A 65 -6.59 2.54 -14.71
C SER A 65 -5.78 3.46 -15.61
N PRO A 66 -5.55 4.72 -15.22
CA PRO A 66 -4.71 5.63 -15.98
C PRO A 66 -3.23 5.17 -16.05
N LEU A 67 -2.80 4.35 -15.10
CA LEU A 67 -1.50 3.67 -15.07
C LEU A 67 -1.69 2.22 -14.65
N THR A 68 -0.92 1.31 -15.26
CA THR A 68 -0.88 -0.13 -14.92
C THR A 68 0.47 -0.46 -14.34
N TYR A 69 0.51 -1.02 -13.10
CA TYR A 69 1.75 -1.29 -12.39
C TYR A 69 1.54 -2.20 -11.18
N GLY A 70 2.62 -2.79 -10.69
CA GLY A 70 2.70 -3.50 -9.43
C GLY A 70 3.10 -2.57 -8.29
N GLU A 71 2.62 -2.89 -7.08
CA GLU A 71 2.91 -2.12 -5.88
C GLU A 71 3.00 -3.02 -4.64
N LEU A 72 4.01 -2.80 -3.81
CA LEU A 72 4.06 -3.29 -2.44
C LEU A 72 4.13 -2.09 -1.51
N MET A 73 3.24 -2.04 -0.51
CA MET A 73 3.30 -1.03 0.52
C MET A 73 3.15 -1.61 1.92
N THR A 74 3.69 -0.90 2.91
CA THR A 74 3.35 -1.08 4.32
C THR A 74 2.72 0.18 4.87
N THR A 75 1.71 0.00 5.72
CA THR A 75 0.94 1.09 6.31
C THR A 75 0.77 0.91 7.80
N VAL A 76 0.66 2.00 8.52
CA VAL A 76 0.27 2.02 9.94
C VAL A 76 -1.12 2.63 10.03
N LEU A 77 -2.02 1.95 10.76
CA LEU A 77 -3.28 2.57 11.16
C LEU A 77 -2.99 3.61 12.22
N VAL A 78 -3.33 4.86 11.93
CA VAL A 78 -3.08 6.01 12.82
C VAL A 78 -4.38 6.74 13.14
N ARG A 79 -4.33 7.65 14.12
CA ARG A 79 -5.42 8.59 14.41
C ARG A 79 -4.88 10.01 14.50
N GLN A 80 -5.66 10.94 13.94
CA GLN A 80 -5.50 12.38 14.08
C GLN A 80 -6.64 12.88 14.99
N GLY A 81 -6.36 13.13 16.26
CA GLY A 81 -7.42 13.24 17.26
C GLY A 81 -8.22 11.93 17.32
N TRP A 82 -9.53 12.02 17.06
CA TRP A 82 -10.44 10.87 17.01
C TRP A 82 -10.63 10.27 15.60
N ARG A 83 -10.11 10.94 14.57
CA ARG A 83 -10.29 10.52 13.18
C ARG A 83 -9.28 9.44 12.79
N PRO A 84 -9.71 8.25 12.39
CA PRO A 84 -8.81 7.22 11.89
C PRO A 84 -8.22 7.66 10.54
N ARG A 85 -6.95 7.34 10.33
CA ARG A 85 -6.18 7.60 9.12
C ARG A 85 -5.30 6.39 8.80
N VAL A 86 -4.83 6.31 7.59
CA VAL A 86 -3.81 5.35 7.17
C VAL A 86 -2.56 6.13 6.80
N HIS A 87 -1.42 5.73 7.35
CA HIS A 87 -0.11 6.27 7.00
C HIS A 87 0.70 5.22 6.25
N ILE A 88 1.11 5.52 5.03
CA ILE A 88 2.01 4.66 4.24
C ILE A 88 3.43 4.93 4.73
N THR A 89 4.10 3.91 5.23
CA THR A 89 5.46 4.00 5.77
C THR A 89 6.53 3.66 4.75
N HIS A 90 6.27 2.65 3.91
CA HIS A 90 7.13 2.22 2.82
C HIS A 90 6.25 1.82 1.64
N ILE A 91 6.70 2.14 0.43
CA ILE A 91 5.97 1.79 -0.77
C ILE A 91 6.91 1.74 -1.98
N TRP A 92 6.78 0.70 -2.77
CA TRP A 92 7.54 0.49 -4.01
C TRP A 92 6.59 0.20 -5.15
N VAL A 93 7.00 0.63 -6.34
CA VAL A 93 6.26 0.45 -7.60
C VAL A 93 7.24 0.12 -8.73
N ASP A 94 6.75 -0.50 -9.81
CA ASP A 94 7.51 -0.72 -11.04
C ASP A 94 7.21 0.33 -12.13
N SER A 95 6.58 1.45 -11.75
CA SER A 95 6.19 2.53 -12.67
C SER A 95 6.80 3.87 -12.25
N PRO A 96 7.73 4.43 -13.03
CA PRO A 96 8.26 5.79 -12.79
C PRO A 96 7.16 6.85 -12.75
N ALA A 97 6.16 6.76 -13.63
CA ALA A 97 5.03 7.71 -13.64
C ALA A 97 4.19 7.62 -12.36
N SER A 98 3.97 6.40 -11.83
CA SER A 98 3.28 6.23 -10.55
C SER A 98 4.10 6.76 -9.37
N MET A 99 5.43 6.59 -9.41
CA MET A 99 6.33 7.15 -8.40
C MET A 99 6.24 8.68 -8.40
N ALA A 100 6.44 9.31 -9.55
CA ALA A 100 6.39 10.76 -9.71
C ALA A 100 5.04 11.35 -9.24
N GLY A 101 3.93 10.85 -9.78
CA GLY A 101 2.60 11.34 -9.41
C GLY A 101 2.24 11.09 -7.94
N GLY A 102 2.64 9.94 -7.38
CA GLY A 102 2.39 9.63 -5.96
C GLY A 102 3.10 10.58 -5.01
N ARG A 103 4.35 10.93 -5.32
CA ARG A 103 5.17 11.88 -4.57
C ARG A 103 4.60 13.30 -4.69
N GLU A 104 4.38 13.74 -5.92
CA GLU A 104 4.00 15.13 -6.19
C GLU A 104 2.56 15.43 -5.74
N LEU A 105 1.60 14.59 -6.06
CA LEU A 105 0.20 14.85 -5.76
C LEU A 105 -0.13 14.65 -4.27
N TRP A 106 0.43 13.61 -3.63
CA TRP A 106 -0.05 13.15 -2.32
C TRP A 106 1.02 12.96 -1.26
N ALA A 107 2.25 13.36 -1.52
CA ALA A 107 3.41 13.18 -0.63
C ALA A 107 3.62 11.71 -0.23
N ILE A 108 3.29 10.76 -1.10
CA ILE A 108 3.50 9.34 -0.87
C ILE A 108 4.96 9.00 -1.18
N PRO A 109 5.73 8.39 -0.25
CA PRO A 109 7.17 8.14 -0.41
C PRO A 109 7.44 6.91 -1.29
N LYS A 110 6.97 6.93 -2.55
CA LYS A 110 7.16 5.84 -3.50
C LYS A 110 8.60 5.77 -3.98
N ASP A 111 9.14 4.56 -4.05
CA ASP A 111 10.42 4.24 -4.68
C ASP A 111 10.21 3.17 -5.77
N LEU A 112 11.22 2.97 -6.63
CA LEU A 112 11.17 1.93 -7.64
C LEU A 112 11.68 0.59 -7.08
N ALA A 113 11.09 -0.50 -7.59
CA ALA A 113 11.55 -1.86 -7.33
C ALA A 113 11.11 -2.79 -8.47
N ASP A 114 11.69 -4.00 -8.50
CA ASP A 114 11.32 -5.07 -9.41
C ASP A 114 10.28 -5.98 -8.79
N PHE A 115 9.29 -6.38 -9.58
CA PHE A 115 8.19 -7.23 -9.14
C PHE A 115 8.14 -8.52 -9.95
N ALA A 116 7.93 -9.64 -9.25
CA ALA A 116 7.57 -10.93 -9.83
C ALA A 116 6.22 -11.34 -9.25
N ILE A 117 5.17 -11.23 -10.06
CA ILE A 117 3.80 -11.50 -9.66
C ILE A 117 3.25 -12.63 -10.50
N ASP A 118 2.97 -13.75 -9.84
CA ASP A 118 2.23 -14.88 -10.39
C ASP A 118 0.89 -14.95 -9.64
N ASP A 119 -0.14 -14.42 -10.26
CA ASP A 119 -1.49 -14.37 -9.72
C ASP A 119 -2.48 -15.21 -10.55
N GLY A 120 -1.96 -16.20 -11.21
CA GLY A 120 -2.70 -17.25 -11.90
C GLY A 120 -3.60 -18.08 -10.97
N PRO A 121 -4.02 -19.28 -11.39
CA PRO A 121 -4.78 -20.18 -10.53
C PRO A 121 -4.02 -20.47 -9.24
N GLU A 122 -4.70 -20.43 -8.11
CA GLU A 122 -4.12 -20.62 -6.77
C GLU A 122 -3.18 -21.83 -6.69
N PRO A 123 -2.02 -21.73 -5.98
CA PRO A 123 -1.63 -20.65 -5.10
C PRO A 123 -0.92 -19.50 -5.83
N ALA A 124 -1.37 -18.26 -5.63
CA ALA A 124 -0.71 -17.08 -6.16
C ALA A 124 0.56 -16.73 -5.38
N ALA A 125 1.55 -16.17 -6.06
CA ALA A 125 2.83 -15.76 -5.48
C ALA A 125 3.20 -14.33 -5.88
N TYR A 126 3.74 -13.59 -4.93
CA TYR A 126 4.17 -12.20 -5.09
C TYR A 126 5.58 -12.07 -4.55
N ALA A 127 6.49 -11.45 -5.27
CA ALA A 127 7.83 -11.13 -4.79
C ALA A 127 8.25 -9.75 -5.27
N MET A 128 9.07 -9.07 -4.47
CA MET A 128 9.66 -7.77 -4.79
C MET A 128 11.14 -7.78 -4.41
N SER A 129 11.95 -7.21 -5.30
CA SER A 129 13.40 -7.06 -5.12
C SER A 129 13.82 -5.61 -5.35
N ILE A 130 14.87 -5.19 -4.65
CA ILE A 130 15.56 -3.92 -4.85
C ILE A 130 17.01 -4.25 -5.23
N ASP A 131 17.47 -3.76 -6.37
CA ASP A 131 18.83 -4.01 -6.88
C ASP A 131 19.17 -5.51 -6.91
N GLY A 132 18.22 -6.33 -7.36
CA GLY A 132 18.36 -7.79 -7.45
C GLY A 132 18.28 -8.55 -6.10
N THR A 133 18.13 -7.83 -4.97
CA THR A 133 17.99 -8.44 -3.64
C THR A 133 16.51 -8.56 -3.25
N GLU A 134 16.03 -9.77 -3.00
CA GLU A 134 14.65 -10.00 -2.58
C GLU A 134 14.38 -9.38 -1.20
N VAL A 135 13.39 -8.50 -1.13
CA VAL A 135 12.94 -7.83 0.10
C VAL A 135 11.78 -8.55 0.74
N ALA A 136 10.83 -8.98 -0.08
CA ALA A 136 9.63 -9.66 0.40
C ALA A 136 9.09 -10.64 -0.64
N ARG A 137 8.57 -11.76 -0.12
CA ARG A 137 7.81 -12.75 -0.89
C ARG A 137 6.55 -13.14 -0.12
N THR A 138 5.45 -13.30 -0.84
CA THR A 138 4.18 -13.77 -0.26
C THR A 138 3.63 -14.90 -1.10
N ARG A 139 3.16 -15.96 -0.44
CA ARG A 139 2.36 -17.02 -1.05
C ARG A 139 0.96 -16.95 -0.48
N LEU A 140 -0.02 -16.94 -1.37
CA LEU A 140 -1.43 -16.83 -1.04
C LEU A 140 -2.11 -18.18 -1.20
N GLY A 141 -2.71 -18.69 -0.14
CA GLY A 141 -3.54 -19.89 -0.20
C GLY A 141 -4.93 -19.60 -0.77
N ARG A 142 -5.79 -20.62 -0.75
CA ARG A 142 -7.15 -20.55 -1.30
C ARG A 142 -7.94 -19.37 -0.75
N VAL A 143 -8.55 -18.60 -1.64
CA VAL A 143 -9.40 -17.46 -1.30
C VAL A 143 -10.85 -17.90 -1.09
N ARG A 144 -11.41 -17.58 0.07
CA ARG A 144 -12.84 -17.74 0.38
C ARG A 144 -13.53 -16.40 0.18
N ALA A 145 -14.45 -16.33 -0.77
CA ALA A 145 -15.22 -15.12 -1.03
C ALA A 145 -16.13 -14.78 0.16
N LEU A 146 -16.24 -13.50 0.48
CA LEU A 146 -17.22 -12.97 1.41
C LEU A 146 -18.52 -12.63 0.66
N PRO A 147 -19.68 -12.81 1.29
CA PRO A 147 -20.97 -12.71 0.60
C PRO A 147 -21.36 -11.28 0.21
N VAL A 148 -20.74 -10.26 0.81
CA VAL A 148 -21.11 -8.87 0.62
C VAL A 148 -19.92 -8.08 0.10
N PRO A 149 -20.06 -7.29 -0.97
CA PRO A 149 -19.00 -6.40 -1.43
C PRO A 149 -18.75 -5.27 -0.42
N ALA A 150 -17.49 -4.95 -0.18
CA ALA A 150 -17.10 -3.85 0.67
C ALA A 150 -17.17 -2.51 -0.08
N ARG A 151 -17.61 -1.48 0.65
CA ARG A 151 -17.49 -0.07 0.26
C ARG A 151 -16.75 0.64 1.38
N LEU A 152 -15.54 1.05 1.11
CA LEU A 152 -14.65 1.67 2.08
C LEU A 152 -14.38 3.11 1.68
N ALA A 153 -14.39 4.00 2.67
CA ALA A 153 -13.92 5.36 2.53
C ALA A 153 -12.98 5.67 3.70
N PHE A 154 -11.77 6.06 3.39
CA PHE A 154 -10.76 6.40 4.38
C PHE A 154 -9.87 7.53 3.86
N GLN A 155 -8.97 8.01 4.69
CA GLN A 155 -8.03 9.04 4.31
C GLN A 155 -6.61 8.59 4.64
N LEU A 156 -5.71 8.85 3.71
CA LEU A 156 -4.28 8.79 3.98
C LEU A 156 -3.85 10.06 4.70
N ALA A 157 -2.83 9.95 5.55
CA ALA A 157 -2.14 11.08 6.15
C ALA A 157 -0.64 10.87 5.99
N GLN A 158 -0.01 11.66 5.14
CA GLN A 158 1.40 11.59 4.82
C GLN A 158 2.14 12.81 5.34
N ASP A 159 3.43 12.65 5.60
CA ASP A 159 4.29 13.78 5.97
C ASP A 159 4.54 14.65 4.73
N GLY A 160 3.95 15.83 4.71
CA GLY A 160 4.14 16.77 3.63
C GLY A 160 5.58 17.30 3.54
N ALA A 161 6.33 17.28 4.64
CA ALA A 161 7.70 17.76 4.70
C ALA A 161 8.63 16.95 3.77
N VAL A 162 8.34 15.68 3.52
CA VAL A 162 9.07 14.83 2.57
C VAL A 162 9.10 15.45 1.15
N HIS A 163 8.07 16.23 0.80
CA HIS A 163 7.95 16.94 -0.47
C HIS A 163 7.78 18.45 -0.30
N GLN A 164 8.47 19.04 0.71
CA GLN A 164 8.52 20.47 0.97
C GLN A 164 7.14 21.13 1.23
N ARG A 165 6.15 20.33 1.66
CA ARG A 165 4.81 20.82 2.06
C ARG A 165 4.72 20.92 3.58
N PRO A 166 4.19 21.99 4.16
CA PRO A 166 4.06 22.08 5.60
C PRO A 166 2.98 21.12 6.13
N GLY A 167 3.30 20.40 7.22
CA GLY A 167 2.36 19.56 7.95
C GLY A 167 1.96 18.28 7.25
N LEU A 168 0.73 17.81 7.51
CA LEU A 168 0.21 16.56 6.96
C LEU A 168 -0.54 16.80 5.64
N THR A 169 -0.17 16.05 4.61
CA THR A 169 -0.97 15.91 3.39
C THR A 169 -2.03 14.83 3.63
N VAL A 170 -3.31 15.20 3.51
CA VAL A 170 -4.44 14.28 3.73
C VAL A 170 -5.18 14.06 2.43
N SER A 171 -5.20 12.82 1.96
CA SER A 171 -5.81 12.44 0.67
C SER A 171 -6.95 11.46 0.86
N PRO A 172 -8.14 11.72 0.28
CA PRO A 172 -9.28 10.83 0.37
C PRO A 172 -9.11 9.60 -0.53
N VAL A 173 -9.56 8.44 -0.05
CA VAL A 173 -9.62 7.19 -0.81
C VAL A 173 -11.01 6.60 -0.69
N ARG A 174 -11.62 6.25 -1.81
CA ARG A 174 -12.89 5.53 -1.87
C ARG A 174 -12.68 4.24 -2.65
N LEU A 175 -13.02 3.12 -2.04
CA LEU A 175 -12.79 1.78 -2.57
C LEU A 175 -14.09 0.97 -2.61
N ARG A 176 -14.32 0.28 -3.71
CA ARG A 176 -15.40 -0.72 -3.84
C ARG A 176 -14.81 -2.01 -4.36
N THR A 177 -15.09 -3.11 -3.66
CA THR A 177 -14.53 -4.42 -4.03
C THR A 177 -15.35 -5.57 -3.43
N PRO A 178 -15.53 -6.67 -4.16
CA PRO A 178 -15.80 -7.96 -3.55
C PRO A 178 -14.57 -8.36 -2.74
N LEU A 179 -14.77 -8.74 -1.48
CA LEU A 179 -13.70 -9.20 -0.61
C LEU A 179 -13.69 -10.72 -0.50
N GLY A 180 -12.52 -11.25 -0.25
CA GLY A 180 -12.29 -12.61 0.20
C GLY A 180 -11.31 -12.66 1.36
N LEU A 181 -11.27 -13.79 2.03
CA LEU A 181 -10.31 -14.13 3.08
C LEU A 181 -9.39 -15.23 2.57
N ALA A 182 -8.12 -15.12 2.88
CA ALA A 182 -7.13 -16.16 2.59
C ALA A 182 -6.12 -16.31 3.73
N ARG A 183 -5.38 -17.41 3.71
CA ARG A 183 -4.13 -17.51 4.47
C ARG A 183 -3.01 -17.01 3.57
N ALA A 184 -2.10 -16.21 4.12
CA ALA A 184 -0.90 -15.77 3.43
C ALA A 184 0.33 -16.09 4.28
N SER A 185 1.38 -16.56 3.64
CA SER A 185 2.70 -16.72 4.24
C SER A 185 3.62 -15.64 3.68
N TRP A 186 4.28 -14.91 4.58
CA TRP A 186 5.22 -13.86 4.25
C TRP A 186 6.65 -14.29 4.58
N GLN A 187 7.54 -14.12 3.64
CA GLN A 187 8.99 -14.20 3.83
C GLN A 187 9.52 -12.79 3.59
N VAL A 188 10.18 -12.24 4.60
CA VAL A 188 10.69 -10.85 4.59
C VAL A 188 12.14 -10.87 4.99
N ALA A 189 12.98 -10.19 4.22
CA ALA A 189 14.41 -10.06 4.51
C ALA A 189 14.62 -9.34 5.85
N PRO A 190 15.31 -9.93 6.84
CA PRO A 190 15.46 -9.33 8.16
C PRO A 190 16.18 -7.98 8.15
N ALA A 191 17.16 -7.81 7.28
CA ALA A 191 17.90 -6.55 7.10
C ALA A 191 17.25 -5.61 6.07
N GLY A 192 16.11 -6.00 5.48
CA GLY A 192 15.41 -5.17 4.50
C GLY A 192 14.56 -4.07 5.14
N PRO A 193 14.06 -3.13 4.33
CA PRO A 193 13.33 -1.95 4.82
C PRO A 193 12.05 -2.27 5.58
N ILE A 194 11.44 -3.44 5.34
CA ILE A 194 10.26 -3.91 6.08
C ILE A 194 10.58 -5.09 7.02
N GLY A 195 11.85 -5.20 7.46
CA GLY A 195 12.33 -6.25 8.35
C GLY A 195 11.57 -6.37 9.67
N PHE A 196 10.85 -5.34 10.08
CA PHE A 196 9.95 -5.38 11.24
C PHE A 196 8.79 -6.39 11.07
N LEU A 197 8.56 -6.93 9.87
CA LEU A 197 7.58 -8.00 9.60
C LEU A 197 8.21 -9.41 9.60
N THR A 198 9.53 -9.53 9.70
CA THR A 198 10.23 -10.82 9.66
C THR A 198 9.73 -11.77 10.75
N GLY A 199 9.45 -13.01 10.38
CA GLY A 199 8.96 -14.06 11.28
C GLY A 199 7.55 -13.85 11.81
N ARG A 200 6.80 -12.86 11.32
CA ARG A 200 5.43 -12.60 11.76
C ARG A 200 4.41 -13.23 10.82
N SER A 201 3.39 -13.83 11.42
CA SER A 201 2.21 -14.26 10.71
C SER A 201 1.15 -13.16 10.72
N PRO A 202 0.43 -12.92 9.62
CA PRO A 202 -0.67 -11.97 9.61
C PRO A 202 -1.81 -12.45 10.49
N LEU A 203 -2.43 -11.52 11.20
CA LEU A 203 -3.68 -11.74 11.93
C LEU A 203 -4.83 -12.05 10.98
N LEU A 204 -4.83 -11.39 9.82
CA LEU A 204 -5.87 -11.45 8.81
C LEU A 204 -5.27 -11.12 7.45
N THR A 205 -5.70 -11.83 6.40
CA THR A 205 -5.42 -11.44 5.01
C THR A 205 -6.72 -11.32 4.23
N LEU A 206 -6.95 -10.13 3.71
CA LEU A 206 -8.05 -9.77 2.82
C LEU A 206 -7.56 -9.79 1.37
N VAL A 207 -8.42 -10.28 0.49
CA VAL A 207 -8.15 -10.34 -0.95
C VAL A 207 -9.26 -9.61 -1.70
N ALA A 208 -8.88 -8.63 -2.48
CA ALA A 208 -9.74 -7.99 -3.46
C ALA A 208 -9.33 -8.46 -4.85
N ARG A 209 -10.02 -9.46 -5.43
CA ARG A 209 -9.72 -10.00 -6.78
C ARG A 209 -9.97 -8.97 -7.89
N ARG A 210 -10.77 -7.97 -7.60
CA ARG A 210 -11.04 -6.80 -8.43
C ARG A 210 -11.52 -5.66 -7.53
N PHE A 211 -11.00 -4.48 -7.75
CA PHE A 211 -11.49 -3.29 -7.07
C PHE A 211 -11.69 -2.13 -8.05
N ARG A 212 -12.49 -1.18 -7.61
CA ARG A 212 -12.55 0.19 -8.16
C ARG A 212 -12.23 1.15 -7.04
N MET A 213 -11.23 1.98 -7.25
CA MET A 213 -10.76 2.93 -6.26
C MET A 213 -10.62 4.31 -6.89
N ARG A 214 -11.14 5.33 -6.20
CA ARG A 214 -10.87 6.72 -6.51
C ARG A 214 -9.93 7.28 -5.47
N PHE A 215 -8.82 7.82 -5.92
CA PHE A 215 -7.74 8.36 -5.12
C PHE A 215 -7.55 9.84 -5.43
N GLY A 216 -7.51 10.68 -4.38
CA GLY A 216 -7.49 12.14 -4.53
C GLY A 216 -8.89 12.76 -4.59
N SER A 217 -8.96 14.07 -4.82
CA SER A 217 -10.17 14.89 -4.80
C SER A 217 -10.46 15.54 -6.14
#